data_97cb030c6aeaa5d807c7daaca645be89
#
_entry.id   97cb030c6aeaa5d807c7daaca645be89
#
_cell.length_a   1.000
_cell.length_b   1.000
_cell.length_c   1.000
_cell.angle_alpha   90.00
_cell.angle_beta   90.00
_cell.angle_gamma   90.00
#
_symmetry.space_group_name_H-M   'P 1'
#
loop_
_entity.id
_entity.type
_entity.pdbx_description
1 polymer ?
#
loop_
_entity_poly.entity_id
_entity_poly.type
_entity_poly.pdbx_seq_one_letter_code
_entity_poly.pdbx_strand_id
1 'polypeptide(L)'
;ISIVGADITDSIEMLCTFCKYLLKDCDFSAADRETQMLLIGIQKCRLQYRFQNSLLPQLIEQMQTRPEQLELVLGDKMIHLERALLGWQQELTCNELNDYQPELQHGGKAMAYREDALYANLQRIYQENPTAKYFGSFGAAHVQMTRYVGDGTVYWIDDCFVSRMAGGESFLDGTLTVIHGIVTHE
;
A
#
# COMPACT_ATOMS: atom_id res chain seq x y z
N ILE A 1 -10.04 14.85 9.22
CA ILE A 1 -8.93 13.87 9.29
C ILE A 1 -9.13 12.92 8.13
N SER A 2 -8.11 12.79 7.30
CA SER A 2 -8.07 11.79 6.23
C SER A 2 -7.14 10.65 6.64
N ILE A 3 -7.54 9.41 6.36
CA ILE A 3 -6.73 8.23 6.60
C ILE A 3 -6.22 7.72 5.25
N VAL A 4 -4.92 7.55 5.12
CA VAL A 4 -4.26 7.11 3.88
C VAL A 4 -3.33 5.95 4.20
N GLY A 5 -3.43 4.86 3.44
CA GLY A 5 -2.47 3.77 3.49
C GLY A 5 -1.20 4.13 2.71
N ALA A 6 -0.05 3.88 3.32
CA ALA A 6 1.26 4.13 2.72
C ALA A 6 2.04 2.83 2.44
N ASP A 7 1.78 1.78 3.21
CA ASP A 7 2.42 0.47 3.04
C ASP A 7 1.79 -0.32 1.89
N ILE A 8 2.48 -1.36 1.45
CA ILE A 8 2.01 -2.26 0.41
C ILE A 8 0.83 -3.11 0.90
N THR A 9 -0.01 -3.55 -0.01
CA THR A 9 -1.21 -4.34 0.31
C THR A 9 -0.85 -5.82 0.33
N ASP A 10 -0.78 -6.44 1.49
CA ASP A 10 -0.34 -7.83 1.69
C ASP A 10 -1.45 -8.89 1.62
N SER A 11 -2.70 -8.48 1.43
CA SER A 11 -3.84 -9.38 1.46
C SER A 11 -4.83 -9.13 0.33
N ILE A 12 -5.04 -10.16 -0.50
CA ILE A 12 -6.07 -10.14 -1.55
C ILE A 12 -7.49 -9.99 -0.97
N GLU A 13 -7.71 -10.46 0.24
CA GLU A 13 -8.99 -10.30 0.94
C GLU A 13 -9.24 -8.84 1.30
N MET A 14 -8.22 -8.17 1.83
CA MET A 14 -8.29 -6.74 2.14
C MET A 14 -8.51 -5.92 0.88
N LEU A 15 -7.79 -6.20 -0.20
CA LEU A 15 -7.98 -5.53 -1.48
C LEU A 15 -9.40 -5.72 -2.02
N CYS A 16 -9.92 -6.95 -2.00
CA CYS A 16 -11.28 -7.24 -2.42
C CYS A 16 -12.32 -6.47 -1.59
N THR A 17 -12.14 -6.45 -0.27
CA THR A 17 -13.03 -5.74 0.67
C THR A 17 -12.96 -4.24 0.44
N PHE A 18 -11.79 -3.70 0.22
CA PHE A 18 -11.58 -2.29 -0.06
C PHE A 18 -12.22 -1.87 -1.40
N CYS A 19 -12.04 -2.65 -2.47
CA CYS A 19 -12.71 -2.40 -3.75
C CYS A 19 -14.24 -2.37 -3.58
N LYS A 20 -14.82 -3.30 -2.83
CA LYS A 20 -16.27 -3.28 -2.53
C LYS A 20 -16.69 -2.05 -1.76
N TYR A 21 -15.87 -1.61 -0.80
CA TYR A 21 -16.13 -0.40 -0.02
C TYR A 21 -16.13 0.85 -0.93
N LEU A 22 -15.16 0.96 -1.84
CA LEU A 22 -15.12 2.08 -2.79
C LEU A 22 -16.37 2.12 -3.69
N LEU A 23 -16.83 0.94 -4.11
CA LEU A 23 -17.98 0.79 -5.00
C LEU A 23 -19.33 0.91 -4.27
N LYS A 24 -19.32 0.96 -2.94
CA LYS A 24 -20.54 1.16 -2.17
C LYS A 24 -21.16 2.52 -2.52
N ASP A 25 -22.44 2.49 -2.77
CA ASP A 25 -23.24 3.69 -3.09
C ASP A 25 -22.82 4.41 -4.40
N CYS A 26 -22.05 3.75 -5.29
CA CYS A 26 -21.74 4.28 -6.62
C CYS A 26 -22.85 3.96 -7.61
N ASP A 27 -23.15 4.93 -8.47
CA ASP A 27 -24.01 4.74 -9.63
C ASP A 27 -23.18 4.26 -10.83
N PHE A 28 -23.40 3.02 -11.26
CA PHE A 28 -22.66 2.44 -12.38
C PHE A 28 -23.24 2.83 -13.76
N SER A 29 -24.39 3.49 -13.80
CA SER A 29 -25.08 3.80 -15.07
C SER A 29 -24.31 4.76 -15.98
N ALA A 30 -23.37 5.53 -15.43
CA ALA A 30 -22.52 6.47 -16.17
C ALA A 30 -21.45 5.78 -17.03
N ALA A 31 -21.03 4.56 -16.68
CA ALA A 31 -20.03 3.81 -17.42
C ALA A 31 -20.63 2.96 -18.54
N ASP A 32 -19.79 2.45 -19.43
CA ASP A 32 -20.21 1.50 -20.45
C ASP A 32 -20.64 0.15 -19.83
N ARG A 33 -21.33 -0.67 -20.65
CA ARG A 33 -21.90 -1.94 -20.19
C ARG A 33 -20.84 -2.91 -19.65
N GLU A 34 -19.67 -2.95 -20.24
CA GLU A 34 -18.58 -3.85 -19.85
C GLU A 34 -18.05 -3.46 -18.47
N THR A 35 -17.76 -2.20 -18.28
CA THR A 35 -17.33 -1.63 -16.99
C THR A 35 -18.40 -1.83 -15.92
N GLN A 36 -19.68 -1.58 -16.23
CA GLN A 36 -20.77 -1.85 -15.30
C GLN A 36 -20.80 -3.32 -14.84
N MET A 37 -20.65 -4.27 -15.77
CA MET A 37 -20.66 -5.70 -15.42
C MET A 37 -19.47 -6.09 -14.55
N LEU A 38 -18.29 -5.55 -14.83
CA LEU A 38 -17.08 -5.75 -14.01
C LEU A 38 -17.30 -5.23 -12.58
N LEU A 39 -17.74 -3.98 -12.43
CA LEU A 39 -17.92 -3.35 -11.13
C LEU A 39 -19.02 -4.02 -10.29
N ILE A 40 -20.13 -4.42 -10.93
CA ILE A 40 -21.18 -5.23 -10.29
C ILE A 40 -20.62 -6.60 -9.87
N GLY A 41 -19.78 -7.19 -10.72
CA GLY A 41 -19.10 -8.45 -10.43
C GLY A 41 -18.21 -8.35 -9.18
N ILE A 42 -17.44 -7.28 -9.05
CA ILE A 42 -16.58 -7.00 -7.89
C ILE A 42 -17.45 -6.78 -6.65
N GLN A 43 -18.46 -5.92 -6.73
CA GLN A 43 -19.32 -5.58 -5.59
C GLN A 43 -20.02 -6.81 -5.01
N LYS A 44 -20.46 -7.74 -5.88
CA LYS A 44 -21.16 -8.98 -5.50
C LYS A 44 -20.23 -10.18 -5.26
N CYS A 45 -18.92 -10.02 -5.46
CA CYS A 45 -17.97 -11.13 -5.32
C CYS A 45 -17.92 -11.64 -3.87
N ARG A 46 -18.12 -12.95 -3.68
CA ARG A 46 -18.06 -13.62 -2.38
C ARG A 46 -16.83 -14.52 -2.25
N LEU A 47 -16.17 -14.84 -3.35
CA LEU A 47 -15.06 -15.79 -3.40
C LEU A 47 -13.76 -15.05 -3.75
N GLN A 48 -12.80 -15.05 -2.85
CA GLN A 48 -11.48 -14.46 -3.06
C GLN A 48 -10.80 -14.99 -4.32
N TYR A 49 -10.85 -16.29 -4.55
CA TYR A 49 -10.30 -16.92 -5.75
C TYR A 49 -10.85 -16.30 -7.04
N ARG A 50 -12.16 -16.06 -7.11
CA ARG A 50 -12.78 -15.41 -8.26
C ARG A 50 -12.31 -13.96 -8.40
N PHE A 51 -12.21 -13.23 -7.30
CA PHE A 51 -11.70 -11.86 -7.33
C PHE A 51 -10.28 -11.85 -7.88
N GLN A 52 -9.39 -12.64 -7.30
CA GLN A 52 -7.97 -12.68 -7.66
C GLN A 52 -7.72 -13.10 -9.11
N ASN A 53 -8.39 -14.16 -9.58
CA ASN A 53 -8.06 -14.80 -10.85
C ASN A 53 -8.92 -14.34 -12.03
N SER A 54 -9.97 -13.56 -11.79
CA SER A 54 -10.86 -13.11 -12.85
C SER A 54 -11.15 -11.61 -12.82
N LEU A 55 -11.62 -11.10 -11.69
CA LEU A 55 -12.09 -9.71 -11.63
C LEU A 55 -10.95 -8.70 -11.46
N LEU A 56 -9.93 -9.03 -10.65
CA LEU A 56 -8.80 -8.15 -10.43
C LEU A 56 -7.95 -7.92 -11.69
N PRO A 57 -7.61 -8.97 -12.48
CA PRO A 57 -6.94 -8.76 -13.78
C PRO A 57 -7.73 -7.85 -14.72
N GLN A 58 -9.06 -8.04 -14.82
CA GLN A 58 -9.91 -7.18 -15.63
C GLN A 58 -9.95 -5.73 -15.09
N LEU A 59 -9.96 -5.54 -13.77
CA LEU A 59 -9.93 -4.22 -13.17
C LEU A 59 -8.60 -3.50 -13.45
N ILE A 60 -7.48 -4.22 -13.37
CA ILE A 60 -6.15 -3.69 -13.71
C ILE A 60 -6.09 -3.32 -15.20
N GLU A 61 -6.56 -4.19 -16.08
CA GLU A 61 -6.65 -3.92 -17.52
C GLU A 61 -7.53 -2.71 -17.81
N GLN A 62 -8.70 -2.63 -17.19
CA GLN A 62 -9.60 -1.48 -17.30
C GLN A 62 -8.93 -0.18 -16.86
N MET A 63 -8.19 -0.22 -15.74
CA MET A 63 -7.44 0.92 -15.23
C MET A 63 -6.37 1.41 -16.19
N GLN A 64 -5.72 0.49 -16.92
CA GLN A 64 -4.65 0.80 -17.86
C GLN A 64 -5.16 1.28 -19.23
N THR A 65 -6.29 0.73 -19.68
CA THR A 65 -6.76 0.94 -21.05
C THR A 65 -7.90 1.95 -21.17
N ARG A 66 -8.74 2.05 -20.13
CA ARG A 66 -9.94 2.91 -20.14
C ARG A 66 -10.24 3.49 -18.74
N PRO A 67 -9.26 4.18 -18.11
CA PRO A 67 -9.43 4.71 -16.75
C PRO A 67 -10.61 5.68 -16.64
N GLU A 68 -10.95 6.41 -17.72
CA GLU A 68 -12.06 7.35 -17.76
C GLU A 68 -13.42 6.70 -17.45
N GLN A 69 -13.61 5.40 -17.78
CA GLN A 69 -14.83 4.67 -17.45
C GLN A 69 -14.95 4.40 -15.94
N LEU A 70 -13.84 4.15 -15.28
CA LEU A 70 -13.79 3.99 -13.82
C LEU A 70 -13.97 5.35 -13.12
N GLU A 71 -13.37 6.41 -13.68
CA GLU A 71 -13.48 7.77 -13.15
C GLU A 71 -14.92 8.29 -13.18
N LEU A 72 -15.70 7.98 -14.25
CA LEU A 72 -17.12 8.31 -14.33
C LEU A 72 -17.93 7.75 -13.15
N VAL A 73 -17.54 6.58 -12.64
CA VAL A 73 -18.24 5.91 -11.52
C VAL A 73 -17.69 6.31 -10.17
N LEU A 74 -16.36 6.39 -10.05
CA LEU A 74 -15.66 6.57 -8.78
C LEU A 74 -15.46 8.04 -8.41
N GLY A 75 -15.35 8.95 -9.41
CA GLY A 75 -15.03 10.35 -9.17
C GLY A 75 -13.81 10.51 -8.27
N ASP A 76 -13.94 11.29 -7.20
CA ASP A 76 -12.86 11.53 -6.22
C ASP A 76 -12.32 10.26 -5.54
N LYS A 77 -13.05 9.14 -5.60
CA LYS A 77 -12.59 7.84 -5.06
C LYS A 77 -11.56 7.16 -5.97
N MET A 78 -11.38 7.61 -7.21
CA MET A 78 -10.48 7.01 -8.19
C MET A 78 -9.04 6.92 -7.66
N ILE A 79 -8.56 7.98 -7.03
CA ILE A 79 -7.22 8.03 -6.43
C ILE A 79 -6.99 6.94 -5.38
N HIS A 80 -8.04 6.54 -4.66
CA HIS A 80 -7.94 5.47 -3.68
C HIS A 80 -7.86 4.09 -4.32
N LEU A 81 -8.54 3.88 -5.45
CA LEU A 81 -8.41 2.66 -6.24
C LEU A 81 -7.00 2.53 -6.82
N GLU A 82 -6.47 3.60 -7.43
CA GLU A 82 -5.11 3.64 -7.96
C GLU A 82 -4.06 3.26 -6.92
N ARG A 83 -4.15 3.83 -5.72
CA ARG A 83 -3.24 3.53 -4.61
C ARG A 83 -3.34 2.06 -4.16
N ALA A 84 -4.56 1.54 -4.05
CA ALA A 84 -4.76 0.15 -3.65
C ALA A 84 -4.20 -0.84 -4.68
N LEU A 85 -4.38 -0.57 -5.98
CA LEU A 85 -3.83 -1.40 -7.04
C LEU A 85 -2.31 -1.28 -7.12
N LEU A 86 -1.75 -0.08 -6.92
CA LEU A 86 -0.30 0.09 -6.83
C LEU A 86 0.28 -0.70 -5.65
N GLY A 87 -0.32 -0.60 -4.46
CA GLY A 87 0.10 -1.37 -3.29
C GLY A 87 0.06 -2.88 -3.54
N TRP A 88 -0.93 -3.36 -4.27
CA TRP A 88 -1.00 -4.77 -4.67
C TRP A 88 0.11 -5.15 -5.67
N GLN A 89 0.40 -4.32 -6.66
CA GLN A 89 1.50 -4.56 -7.60
C GLN A 89 2.86 -4.58 -6.88
N GLN A 90 3.06 -3.69 -5.92
CA GLN A 90 4.25 -3.67 -5.07
C GLN A 90 4.38 -4.95 -4.24
N GLU A 91 3.28 -5.48 -3.71
CA GLU A 91 3.26 -6.77 -3.00
C GLU A 91 3.66 -7.93 -3.91
N LEU A 92 3.13 -7.99 -5.14
CA LEU A 92 3.52 -9.02 -6.10
C LEU A 92 5.02 -8.98 -6.39
N THR A 93 5.57 -7.78 -6.61
CA THR A 93 7.02 -7.61 -6.83
C THR A 93 7.83 -8.01 -5.59
N CYS A 94 7.35 -7.65 -4.39
CA CYS A 94 7.98 -8.05 -3.13
C CYS A 94 8.04 -9.58 -2.99
N ASN A 95 6.94 -10.26 -3.34
CA ASN A 95 6.87 -11.73 -3.30
C ASN A 95 7.79 -12.40 -4.33
N GLU A 96 7.93 -11.83 -5.52
CA GLU A 96 8.88 -12.30 -6.54
C GLU A 96 10.33 -12.15 -6.10
N LEU A 97 10.65 -11.09 -5.36
CA LEU A 97 11.98 -10.82 -4.83
C LEU A 97 12.30 -11.62 -3.57
N ASN A 98 11.31 -12.31 -3.00
CA ASN A 98 11.45 -13.03 -1.74
C ASN A 98 12.30 -14.30 -1.93
N ASP A 99 13.60 -14.10 -2.10
CA ASP A 99 14.61 -15.16 -1.97
C ASP A 99 14.67 -15.55 -0.48
N TYR A 100 13.90 -16.55 -0.09
CA TYR A 100 13.95 -17.08 1.27
C TYR A 100 15.38 -17.54 1.58
N GLN A 101 16.14 -16.65 2.22
CA GLN A 101 17.44 -16.95 2.82
C GLN A 101 17.23 -17.06 4.33
N PRO A 102 17.26 -18.29 4.89
CA PRO A 102 17.03 -18.52 6.32
C PRO A 102 17.98 -17.71 7.23
N GLU A 103 19.15 -17.35 6.69
CA GLU A 103 20.20 -16.60 7.36
C GLU A 103 19.91 -15.10 7.47
N LEU A 104 18.96 -14.59 6.65
CA LEU A 104 18.56 -13.20 6.57
C LEU A 104 17.08 -13.08 6.94
N GLN A 105 16.74 -13.35 8.20
CA GLN A 105 15.34 -13.40 8.65
C GLN A 105 14.54 -12.11 8.41
N HIS A 106 15.19 -10.97 8.22
CA HIS A 106 14.54 -9.67 8.01
C HIS A 106 15.31 -8.72 7.08
N GLY A 107 16.24 -9.21 6.30
CA GLY A 107 16.98 -8.38 5.35
C GLY A 107 17.14 -9.13 4.04
N GLY A 108 16.62 -8.64 3.00
CA GLY A 108 16.76 -9.19 1.67
C GLY A 108 16.21 -8.20 0.66
N LYS A 109 16.29 -8.54 -0.61
CA LYS A 109 15.82 -7.68 -1.70
C LYS A 109 14.35 -7.31 -1.55
N ALA A 110 13.51 -8.23 -1.05
CA ALA A 110 12.09 -7.98 -0.80
C ALA A 110 11.87 -6.88 0.24
N MET A 111 12.62 -6.92 1.35
CA MET A 111 12.52 -5.90 2.40
C MET A 111 13.04 -4.54 1.93
N ALA A 112 14.18 -4.51 1.24
CA ALA A 112 14.71 -3.29 0.66
C ALA A 112 13.70 -2.66 -0.33
N TYR A 113 13.11 -3.47 -1.19
CA TYR A 113 12.06 -3.02 -2.10
C TYR A 113 10.84 -2.46 -1.37
N ARG A 114 10.40 -3.12 -0.28
CA ARG A 114 9.27 -2.67 0.54
C ARG A 114 9.55 -1.30 1.17
N GLU A 115 10.74 -1.08 1.70
CA GLU A 115 11.15 0.21 2.26
C GLU A 115 11.20 1.32 1.19
N ASP A 116 11.71 1.00 -0.01
CA ASP A 116 11.70 1.92 -1.14
C ASP A 116 10.26 2.28 -1.57
N ALA A 117 9.38 1.29 -1.64
CA ALA A 117 7.97 1.50 -1.97
C ALA A 117 7.26 2.34 -0.90
N LEU A 118 7.49 2.06 0.38
CA LEU A 118 6.94 2.81 1.49
C LEU A 118 7.40 4.27 1.47
N TYR A 119 8.71 4.51 1.28
CA TYR A 119 9.28 5.84 1.13
C TYR A 119 8.64 6.62 -0.02
N ALA A 120 8.57 6.01 -1.22
CA ALA A 120 7.97 6.63 -2.40
C ALA A 120 6.47 6.92 -2.22
N ASN A 121 5.73 6.03 -1.57
CA ASN A 121 4.31 6.21 -1.29
C ASN A 121 4.09 7.37 -0.33
N LEU A 122 4.88 7.47 0.74
CA LEU A 122 4.81 8.57 1.69
C LEU A 122 5.18 9.91 1.05
N GLN A 123 6.23 9.93 0.22
CA GLN A 123 6.64 11.12 -0.53
C GLN A 123 5.50 11.62 -1.43
N ARG A 124 4.83 10.73 -2.16
CA ARG A 124 3.68 11.09 -3.01
C ARG A 124 2.51 11.64 -2.19
N ILE A 125 2.16 10.98 -1.07
CA ILE A 125 1.11 11.46 -0.16
C ILE A 125 1.42 12.87 0.35
N TYR A 126 2.68 13.12 0.71
CA TYR A 126 3.12 14.46 1.14
C TYR A 126 3.02 15.49 0.03
N GLN A 127 3.44 15.16 -1.20
CA GLN A 127 3.37 16.07 -2.34
C GLN A 127 1.94 16.51 -2.69
N GLU A 128 0.94 15.65 -2.45
CA GLU A 128 -0.46 15.97 -2.69
C GLU A 128 -0.99 17.01 -1.70
N ASN A 129 -0.46 17.06 -0.46
CA ASN A 129 -0.85 18.05 0.53
C ASN A 129 0.32 18.43 1.46
N PRO A 130 1.30 19.20 0.98
CA PRO A 130 2.53 19.50 1.72
C PRO A 130 2.31 20.37 2.97
N THR A 131 1.15 21.00 3.10
CA THR A 131 0.80 21.81 4.27
C THR A 131 0.10 21.04 5.38
N ALA A 132 -0.27 19.78 5.12
CA ALA A 132 -0.92 18.95 6.11
C ALA A 132 0.06 18.50 7.20
N LYS A 133 -0.48 18.23 8.39
CA LYS A 133 0.24 17.52 9.46
C LYS A 133 -0.02 16.03 9.32
N TYR A 134 1.04 15.26 9.31
CA TYR A 134 1.00 13.82 9.15
C TYR A 134 1.27 13.12 10.47
N PHE A 135 0.51 12.08 10.72
CA PHE A 135 0.71 11.13 11.80
C PHE A 135 0.62 9.73 11.21
N GLY A 136 1.60 8.88 11.47
CA GLY A 136 1.64 7.51 10.97
C GLY A 136 1.91 6.51 12.09
N SER A 137 1.36 5.32 11.96
CA SER A 137 1.68 4.17 12.80
C SER A 137 2.34 3.09 11.93
N PHE A 138 3.54 2.69 12.30
CA PHE A 138 4.35 1.74 11.54
C PHE A 138 4.88 0.65 12.46
N GLY A 139 5.15 -0.54 11.90
CA GLY A 139 5.84 -1.59 12.61
C GLY A 139 7.24 -1.13 13.05
N ALA A 140 7.73 -1.65 14.19
CA ALA A 140 9.00 -1.24 14.78
C ALA A 140 10.18 -1.34 13.80
N ALA A 141 10.18 -2.32 12.91
CA ALA A 141 11.22 -2.52 11.91
C ALA A 141 11.37 -1.34 10.93
N HIS A 142 10.25 -0.69 10.57
CA HIS A 142 10.23 0.45 9.62
C HIS A 142 10.67 1.78 10.24
N VAL A 143 10.77 1.86 11.57
CA VAL A 143 11.09 3.08 12.31
C VAL A 143 12.39 2.98 13.10
N GLN A 144 13.16 1.93 12.90
CA GLN A 144 14.47 1.77 13.53
C GLN A 144 15.50 2.70 12.90
N MET A 145 16.16 3.49 13.73
CA MET A 145 17.23 4.40 13.29
C MET A 145 18.62 3.78 13.43
N THR A 146 18.72 2.60 14.05
CA THR A 146 19.98 1.89 14.29
C THR A 146 19.77 0.38 14.21
N ARG A 147 20.83 -0.35 13.91
CA ARG A 147 20.83 -1.81 13.95
C ARG A 147 20.36 -2.31 15.31
N TYR A 148 19.40 -3.20 15.31
CA TYR A 148 18.98 -3.91 16.51
C TYR A 148 19.62 -5.30 16.53
N VAL A 149 20.29 -5.62 17.64
CA VAL A 149 20.83 -6.96 17.92
C VAL A 149 20.04 -7.51 19.09
N GLY A 150 19.09 -8.40 18.84
CA GLY A 150 18.33 -9.11 19.86
C GLY A 150 18.69 -10.60 19.84
N ASP A 151 18.85 -11.23 21.00
CA ASP A 151 19.07 -12.66 21.18
C ASP A 151 20.19 -13.30 20.29
N GLY A 152 21.19 -12.50 19.90
CA GLY A 152 22.27 -12.93 19.01
C GLY A 152 21.91 -12.90 17.53
N THR A 153 20.69 -12.55 17.17
CA THR A 153 20.25 -12.37 15.79
C THR A 153 20.30 -10.89 15.41
N VAL A 154 20.94 -10.60 14.29
CA VAL A 154 21.00 -9.24 13.74
C VAL A 154 19.76 -9.06 12.88
N TYR A 155 18.84 -8.22 13.33
CA TYR A 155 17.69 -7.80 12.53
C TYR A 155 18.10 -6.59 11.69
N TRP A 156 18.12 -6.79 10.37
CA TRP A 156 18.51 -5.78 9.42
C TRP A 156 17.32 -5.24 8.68
N ILE A 157 17.07 -3.96 8.81
CA ILE A 157 16.59 -3.16 7.72
C ILE A 157 17.65 -2.07 7.59
N ASP A 158 18.65 -2.32 6.74
CA ASP A 158 19.51 -1.26 6.29
C ASP A 158 18.62 -0.29 5.52
N ASP A 159 18.64 0.98 5.93
CA ASP A 159 17.94 2.06 5.24
C ASP A 159 16.40 1.98 5.27
N CYS A 160 15.79 1.66 6.43
CA CYS A 160 14.36 1.87 6.59
C CYS A 160 14.01 3.34 6.28
N PHE A 161 12.77 3.60 5.84
CA PHE A 161 12.39 4.93 5.36
C PHE A 161 12.65 6.04 6.40
N VAL A 162 12.53 5.76 7.70
CA VAL A 162 12.82 6.73 8.78
C VAL A 162 14.30 7.03 8.86
N SER A 163 15.19 6.03 8.77
CA SER A 163 16.64 6.25 8.79
C SER A 163 17.12 7.04 7.57
N ARG A 164 16.54 6.80 6.40
CA ARG A 164 16.81 7.59 5.18
C ARG A 164 16.41 9.04 5.36
N MET A 165 15.21 9.29 5.88
CA MET A 165 14.74 10.65 6.15
C MET A 165 15.62 11.38 7.18
N ALA A 166 16.07 10.69 8.23
CA ALA A 166 17.00 11.23 9.23
C ALA A 166 18.40 11.46 8.66
N GLY A 167 18.81 10.66 7.67
CA GLY A 167 20.10 10.74 6.98
C GLY A 167 20.23 11.85 5.92
N GLY A 168 19.19 12.66 5.72
CA GLY A 168 19.20 13.79 4.79
C GLY A 168 18.39 13.58 3.51
N GLU A 169 17.74 12.45 3.34
CA GLU A 169 16.82 12.19 2.24
C GLU A 169 15.36 12.62 2.58
N SER A 170 15.20 13.53 3.56
CA SER A 170 13.88 13.97 3.96
C SER A 170 13.19 14.77 2.85
N PHE A 171 11.96 14.42 2.54
CA PHE A 171 11.07 15.21 1.68
C PHE A 171 10.15 16.14 2.50
N LEU A 172 10.26 16.11 3.83
CA LEU A 172 9.44 16.94 4.73
C LEU A 172 10.08 18.30 4.94
N ASP A 173 9.26 19.35 4.83
CA ASP A 173 9.61 20.70 5.28
C ASP A 173 9.33 20.81 6.78
N GLY A 174 10.18 20.24 7.62
CA GLY A 174 9.96 20.30 9.06
C GLY A 174 10.63 19.18 9.83
N THR A 175 10.14 18.98 11.05
CA THR A 175 10.71 18.01 11.98
C THR A 175 9.96 16.68 11.89
N LEU A 176 10.71 15.60 11.65
CA LEU A 176 10.23 14.24 11.85
C LEU A 176 10.44 13.86 13.32
N THR A 177 9.36 13.51 14.02
CA THR A 177 9.44 12.97 15.37
C THR A 177 9.04 11.51 15.35
N VAL A 178 9.93 10.64 15.79
CA VAL A 178 9.69 9.20 15.92
C VAL A 178 9.47 8.86 17.38
N ILE A 179 8.32 8.26 17.70
CA ILE A 179 7.99 7.79 19.04
C ILE A 179 7.93 6.27 19.01
N HIS A 180 8.83 5.61 19.74
CA HIS A 180 8.78 4.16 19.93
C HIS A 180 7.86 3.84 21.10
N GLY A 181 6.79 3.08 20.85
CA GLY A 181 5.87 2.58 21.86
C GLY A 181 5.91 1.06 21.91
N ILE A 182 6.00 0.52 23.12
CA ILE A 182 5.81 -0.92 23.35
C ILE A 182 4.37 -1.09 23.85
N VAL A 183 3.55 -1.81 23.07
CA VAL A 183 2.22 -2.24 23.53
C VAL A 183 2.42 -3.57 24.25
N THR A 184 2.34 -3.56 25.57
CA THR A 184 2.27 -4.79 26.36
C THR A 184 0.80 -5.18 26.48
N HIS A 185 0.44 -6.36 26.00
CA HIS A 185 -0.83 -6.98 26.34
C HIS A 185 -0.68 -7.67 27.70
N GLU A 186 -1.42 -7.19 28.71
CA GLU A 186 -1.66 -7.92 29.96
C GLU A 186 -2.74 -8.97 29.75
#